data_48a0434e32c0cf48a876c74667c8046d
#
_entry.id   48a0434e32c0cf48a876c74667c8046d
#
_cell.length_a   1.000
_cell.length_b   1.000
_cell.length_c   1.000
_cell.angle_alpha   90.00
_cell.angle_beta   90.00
_cell.angle_gamma   90.00
#
_symmetry.space_group_name_H-M   'P 1'
#
loop_
_entity.id
_entity.type
_entity.pdbx_description
1 polymer ?
#
loop_
_entity_poly.entity_id
_entity_poly.type
_entity_poly.pdbx_seq_one_letter_code
_entity_poly.pdbx_strand_id
1 'polypeptide(L)'
;ELLSNMIKVADLTRKGFINGDISTVMSPRTVLHWAENTSIFKDQGYAFRITFLNKCDELEKKIISEYYQRCFGEDLPESSINITL
;
A
#
# COMPACT_ATOMS: atom_id res chain seq x y z
N GLU A 1 -8.85 -4.39 12.91
CA GLU A 1 -9.08 -3.69 11.95
C GLU A 1 -8.06 -3.00 11.13
N LEU A 2 -7.46 -1.86 11.52
CA LEU A 2 -6.47 -1.23 10.68
C LEU A 2 -5.28 -2.13 10.44
N LEU A 3 -4.70 -2.66 11.51
CA LEU A 3 -3.54 -3.51 11.36
C LEU A 3 -3.89 -4.79 10.64
N SER A 4 -5.06 -5.33 10.91
CA SER A 4 -5.52 -6.53 10.23
C SER A 4 -5.63 -6.29 8.73
N ASN A 5 -6.15 -5.15 8.34
CA ASN A 5 -6.26 -4.83 6.91
C ASN A 5 -4.90 -4.63 6.28
N MET A 6 -3.97 -4.03 7.01
CA MET A 6 -2.61 -3.87 6.51
C MET A 6 -1.95 -5.21 6.26
N ILE A 7 -2.18 -6.16 7.16
CA ILE A 7 -1.61 -7.49 6.99
C ILE A 7 -2.23 -8.18 5.78
N LYS A 8 -3.53 -7.95 5.55
CA LYS A 8 -4.17 -8.52 4.36
C LYS A 8 -3.58 -7.97 3.09
N VAL A 9 -3.27 -6.69 3.05
CA VAL A 9 -2.62 -6.12 1.87
C VAL A 9 -1.26 -6.76 1.67
N ALA A 10 -0.50 -6.93 2.74
CA ALA A 10 0.80 -7.57 2.64
C ALA A 10 0.68 -9.00 2.10
N ASP A 11 -0.34 -9.73 2.55
CA ASP A 11 -0.55 -11.09 2.05
C ASP A 11 -0.90 -11.08 0.57
N LEU A 12 -1.67 -10.10 0.13
CA LEU A 12 -2.00 -10.00 -1.30
C LEU A 12 -0.76 -9.71 -2.12
N THR A 13 0.16 -8.87 -1.62
CA THR A 13 1.39 -8.64 -2.36
C THR A 13 2.22 -9.90 -2.46
N ARG A 14 2.22 -10.72 -1.39
CA ARG A 14 2.96 -11.97 -1.44
C ARG A 14 2.38 -12.91 -2.48
N LYS A 15 1.05 -13.03 -2.51
CA LYS A 15 0.40 -13.88 -3.48
C LYS A 15 0.63 -13.37 -4.90
N GLY A 16 0.56 -12.06 -5.08
CA GLY A 16 0.82 -11.48 -6.39
C GLY A 16 2.23 -11.73 -6.85
N PHE A 17 3.19 -11.67 -5.93
CA PHE A 17 4.57 -11.94 -6.27
C PHE A 17 4.75 -13.41 -6.70
N ILE A 18 4.16 -14.32 -5.93
CA ILE A 18 4.26 -15.75 -6.25
C ILE A 18 3.63 -16.03 -7.59
N ASN A 19 2.53 -15.38 -7.90
CA ASN A 19 1.83 -15.59 -9.17
C ASN A 19 2.48 -14.87 -10.33
N GLY A 20 3.48 -14.02 -10.07
CA GLY A 20 4.14 -13.29 -11.13
C GLY A 20 3.45 -12.01 -11.54
N ASP A 21 2.48 -11.55 -10.77
CA ASP A 21 1.75 -10.34 -11.09
C ASP A 21 2.51 -9.08 -10.71
N ILE A 22 3.31 -9.16 -9.67
CA ILE A 22 4.12 -8.01 -9.23
C ILE A 22 5.49 -8.52 -8.83
N SER A 23 6.44 -7.60 -8.74
CA SER A 23 7.82 -7.94 -8.45
C SER A 23 8.27 -7.48 -7.07
N THR A 24 7.39 -6.90 -6.29
CA THR A 24 7.74 -6.38 -4.97
C THR A 24 6.82 -6.98 -3.93
N VAL A 25 7.39 -7.36 -2.80
CA VAL A 25 6.62 -7.94 -1.70
C VAL A 25 6.70 -7.01 -0.50
N MET A 26 5.58 -6.84 0.18
CA MET A 26 5.57 -6.06 1.40
C MET A 26 6.00 -6.95 2.56
N SER A 27 7.15 -6.63 3.15
CA SER A 27 7.68 -7.39 4.27
C SER A 27 7.00 -6.96 5.57
N PRO A 28 7.15 -7.78 6.63
CA PRO A 28 6.62 -7.34 7.93
C PRO A 28 7.19 -6.01 8.39
N ARG A 29 8.45 -5.74 8.09
CA ARG A 29 9.03 -4.46 8.45
C ARG A 29 8.32 -3.31 7.74
N THR A 30 7.98 -3.51 6.49
CA THR A 30 7.27 -2.50 5.73
C THR A 30 5.89 -2.26 6.34
N VAL A 31 5.22 -3.31 6.79
CA VAL A 31 3.92 -3.14 7.45
C VAL A 31 4.08 -2.29 8.70
N LEU A 32 5.15 -2.51 9.48
CA LEU A 32 5.38 -1.71 10.68
C LEU A 32 5.63 -0.24 10.32
N HIS A 33 6.41 0.01 9.27
CA HIS A 33 6.66 1.37 8.82
C HIS A 33 5.36 2.03 8.35
N TRP A 34 4.54 1.27 7.67
CA TRP A 34 3.24 1.78 7.24
C TRP A 34 2.40 2.17 8.43
N ALA A 35 2.34 1.31 9.45
CA ALA A 35 1.56 1.62 10.65
C ALA A 35 2.11 2.84 11.36
N GLU A 36 3.43 2.97 11.46
CA GLU A 36 4.03 4.14 12.07
C GLU A 36 3.69 5.41 11.32
N ASN A 37 3.81 5.36 10.00
CA ASN A 37 3.52 6.52 9.19
C ASN A 37 2.04 6.87 9.24
N THR A 38 1.16 5.87 9.34
CA THR A 38 -0.25 6.12 9.50
C THR A 38 -0.51 6.90 10.78
N SER A 39 0.19 6.53 11.84
CA SER A 39 0.03 7.24 13.10
C SER A 39 0.51 8.69 13.00
N ILE A 40 1.60 8.90 12.28
CA ILE A 40 2.15 10.24 12.12
C ILE A 40 1.26 11.12 11.25
N PHE A 41 0.84 10.60 10.11
CA PHE A 41 0.08 11.39 9.15
C PHE A 41 -1.42 11.29 9.31
N LYS A 42 -1.88 10.37 10.16
CA LYS A 42 -3.32 10.19 10.41
C LYS A 42 -4.09 9.82 9.16
N ASP A 43 -3.44 9.10 8.24
CA ASP A 43 -4.06 8.77 6.96
C ASP A 43 -3.38 7.52 6.43
N GLN A 44 -4.07 6.38 6.51
CA GLN A 44 -3.48 5.12 6.11
C GLN A 44 -3.23 5.03 4.61
N GLY A 45 -4.04 5.69 3.80
CA GLY A 45 -3.85 5.67 2.36
C GLY A 45 -2.63 6.46 1.94
N TYR A 46 -2.48 7.66 2.50
CA TYR A 46 -1.30 8.45 2.22
C TYR A 46 -0.03 7.74 2.71
N ALA A 47 -0.12 7.18 3.91
CA ALA A 47 1.02 6.46 4.47
C ALA A 47 1.39 5.26 3.59
N PHE A 48 0.39 4.57 3.04
CA PHE A 48 0.64 3.45 2.14
C PHE A 48 1.41 3.92 0.91
N ARG A 49 1.01 5.05 0.35
CA ARG A 49 1.68 5.55 -0.84
C ARG A 49 3.14 5.86 -0.59
N ILE A 50 3.44 6.56 0.50
CA ILE A 50 4.83 6.97 0.75
C ILE A 50 5.68 5.83 1.27
N THR A 51 5.06 4.84 1.92
CA THR A 51 5.82 3.74 2.48
C THR A 51 6.11 2.66 1.46
N PHE A 52 5.15 2.40 0.58
CA PHE A 52 5.29 1.24 -0.30
C PHE A 52 5.00 1.56 -1.76
N LEU A 53 3.84 2.15 -2.04
CA LEU A 53 3.40 2.27 -3.43
C LEU A 53 4.37 3.07 -4.30
N ASN A 54 4.89 4.17 -3.79
CA ASN A 54 5.77 5.02 -4.58
C ASN A 54 7.07 4.33 -4.97
N LYS A 55 7.43 3.27 -4.27
CA LYS A 55 8.65 2.53 -4.57
C LYS A 55 8.43 1.41 -5.57
N CYS A 56 7.19 1.17 -5.94
CA CYS A 56 6.86 0.07 -6.83
C CYS A 56 7.01 0.48 -8.29
N ASP A 57 7.16 -0.52 -9.15
CA ASP A 57 7.20 -0.29 -10.58
C ASP A 57 5.91 0.40 -11.01
N GLU A 58 6.06 1.39 -11.87
CA GLU A 58 4.91 2.15 -12.33
C GLU A 58 3.81 1.28 -12.91
N LEU A 59 4.21 0.23 -13.63
CA LEU A 59 3.23 -0.66 -14.25
C LEU A 59 2.49 -1.52 -13.23
N GLU A 60 3.06 -1.70 -12.05
CA GLU A 60 2.46 -2.53 -11.03
C GLU A 60 1.64 -1.74 -10.02
N LYS A 61 1.76 -0.43 -10.04
CA LYS A 61 1.08 0.41 -9.05
C LYS A 61 -0.44 0.22 -9.09
N LYS A 62 -0.99 0.02 -10.28
CA LYS A 62 -2.43 -0.16 -10.40
C LYS A 62 -2.88 -1.43 -9.70
N ILE A 63 -2.13 -2.51 -9.89
CA ILE A 63 -2.48 -3.78 -9.26
C ILE A 63 -2.40 -3.66 -7.74
N ILE A 64 -1.34 -3.02 -7.26
CA ILE A 64 -1.12 -2.87 -5.84
C ILE A 64 -2.17 -1.94 -5.23
N SER A 65 -2.57 -0.91 -5.96
CA SER A 65 -3.63 -0.03 -5.50
C SER A 65 -4.94 -0.79 -5.35
N GLU A 66 -5.19 -1.75 -6.23
CA GLU A 66 -6.39 -2.56 -6.12
C GLU A 66 -6.36 -3.46 -4.90
N TYR A 67 -5.18 -3.93 -4.52
CA TYR A 67 -5.05 -4.70 -3.28
C TYR A 67 -5.48 -3.85 -2.08
N TYR A 68 -5.02 -2.60 -2.05
CA TYR A 68 -5.39 -1.69 -0.98
C TYR A 68 -6.91 -1.46 -0.98
N GLN A 69 -7.45 -1.17 -2.15
CA GLN A 69 -8.88 -0.91 -2.27
C GLN A 69 -9.70 -2.10 -1.80
N ARG A 70 -9.25 -3.30 -2.13
CA ARG A 70 -9.97 -4.51 -1.76
C ARG A 70 -10.01 -4.70 -0.25
N CYS A 71 -8.93 -4.38 0.43
CA CYS A 71 -8.84 -4.61 1.87
C CYS A 71 -9.44 -3.48 2.69
N PHE A 72 -9.34 -2.25 2.21
CA PHE A 72 -9.82 -1.09 2.96
C PHE A 72 -11.16 -0.57 2.48
N GLY A 73 -11.60 -1.01 1.31
CA GLY A 73 -12.88 -0.58 0.79
C GLY A 73 -12.91 0.86 0.34
N GLU A 74 -11.76 1.43 0.04
CA GLU A 74 -11.69 2.83 -0.39
C GLU A 74 -10.53 2.98 -1.38
N ASP A 75 -10.64 3.95 -2.26
CA ASP A 75 -9.57 4.25 -3.20
C ASP A 75 -8.44 4.97 -2.48
N LEU A 76 -7.22 4.78 -2.99
CA LEU A 76 -6.10 5.53 -2.46
C LEU A 76 -6.29 7.00 -2.79
N PRO A 77 -5.82 7.89 -1.91
CA PRO A 77 -5.86 9.32 -2.20
C PRO A 77 -5.11 9.56 -3.50
N GLU A 78 -5.69 10.36 -4.33
CA GLU A 78 -5.14 10.59 -5.60
C GLU A 78 -3.82 11.15 -5.39
N SER A 79 -3.33 11.74 -5.22
CA SER A 79 -1.99 12.03 -5.14
C SER A 79 -1.70 13.31 -4.41
N SER A 80 -0.81 13.20 -3.51
CA SER A 80 -0.33 14.39 -2.86
C SER A 80 0.36 15.30 -3.86
N ILE A 81 0.77 14.74 -4.97
CA ILE A 81 1.38 15.56 -6.00
C ILE A 81 0.42 16.57 -6.53
N ASN A 82 -0.81 16.18 -6.73
CA ASN A 82 -1.81 17.11 -7.20
C ASN A 82 -2.05 18.23 -6.21
N ILE A 83 -1.91 17.90 -4.96
CA ILE A 83 -2.13 18.88 -3.93
C ILE A 83 -1.01 19.90 -3.89
N THR A 84 0.19 19.46 -4.13
CA THR A 84 1.34 20.34 -4.04
C THR A 84 1.43 21.27 -5.23
N LEU A 85 0.67 20.99 -6.22
CA LEU A 85 0.65 21.86 -7.36
C LEU A 85 -0.30 23.01 -7.16
#